data_6edeba054c4fb5fbdc047d0297d10444
#
_entry.id   6edeba054c4fb5fbdc047d0297d10444
#
_cell.length_a   1.000
_cell.length_b   1.000
_cell.length_c   1.000
_cell.angle_alpha   90.00
_cell.angle_beta   90.00
_cell.angle_gamma   90.00
#
_symmetry.space_group_name_H-M   'P 1'
#
loop_
_entity.id
_entity.type
_entity.pdbx_description
1 polymer ?
#
loop_
_entity_poly.entity_id
_entity_poly.type
_entity_poly.pdbx_seq_one_letter_code
_entity_poly.pdbx_strand_id
1 'polypeptide(L)'
;MYKIQLHNFEGPIDLLLYFIRRDELDIYDIPIAKITKEFVDTVEQWERMHLHAAGDFIVMASTLMRIKAKLLLPRPEIDDDGEIIDPRTELVQQLVEYKRFKNAAELLRNLSGERDQKFSRQLEPIMQIDESDIEENIILDVTLFDLATFFKSAMDNMSVVSQFELSREPVKLEQQKEFI
;
A
#
# COMPACT_ATOMS: atom_id res chain seq x y z
N MET A 1 6.29 -1.56 -27.59
CA MET A 1 6.31 -2.69 -26.65
C MET A 1 6.54 -2.10 -25.25
N TYR A 2 5.49 -1.90 -24.47
CA TYR A 2 5.59 -1.26 -23.16
C TYR A 2 6.11 -2.29 -22.15
N LYS A 3 7.25 -1.99 -21.51
CA LYS A 3 7.77 -2.78 -20.39
C LYS A 3 7.04 -2.35 -19.11
N ILE A 4 6.14 -3.18 -18.64
CA ILE A 4 5.48 -3.00 -17.35
C ILE A 4 6.48 -3.46 -16.28
N GLN A 5 6.87 -2.55 -15.36
CA GLN A 5 7.75 -2.91 -14.25
C GLN A 5 6.88 -3.32 -13.05
N LEU A 6 7.11 -4.52 -12.53
CA LEU A 6 6.39 -5.12 -11.40
C LEU A 6 6.42 -4.28 -10.12
N HIS A 7 7.47 -3.50 -9.93
CA HIS A 7 7.67 -2.68 -8.72
C HIS A 7 6.67 -1.52 -8.58
N ASN A 8 5.79 -1.31 -9.58
CA ASN A 8 4.86 -0.19 -9.59
C ASN A 8 3.41 -0.59 -9.26
N PHE A 9 3.09 -1.89 -9.07
CA PHE A 9 1.74 -2.35 -8.79
C PHE A 9 1.64 -2.94 -7.38
N GLU A 10 0.65 -2.47 -6.62
CA GLU A 10 0.40 -2.92 -5.25
C GLU A 10 -0.46 -4.20 -5.20
N GLY A 11 -0.76 -4.80 -6.35
CA GLY A 11 -1.49 -6.05 -6.44
C GLY A 11 -2.23 -6.23 -7.78
N PRO A 12 -2.97 -7.36 -7.93
CA PRO A 12 -3.65 -7.69 -9.18
C PRO A 12 -4.77 -6.72 -9.55
N ILE A 13 -5.50 -6.19 -8.56
CA ILE A 13 -6.56 -5.19 -8.79
C ILE A 13 -5.97 -3.89 -9.34
N ASP A 14 -4.77 -3.51 -8.86
CA ASP A 14 -4.09 -2.32 -9.35
C ASP A 14 -3.65 -2.47 -10.82
N LEU A 15 -3.19 -3.64 -11.20
CA LEU A 15 -2.87 -3.96 -12.59
C LEU A 15 -4.11 -3.91 -13.49
N LEU A 16 -5.25 -4.43 -13.02
CA LEU A 16 -6.51 -4.34 -13.75
C LEU A 16 -6.97 -2.88 -13.93
N LEU A 17 -6.89 -2.06 -12.89
CA LEU A 17 -7.20 -0.63 -12.99
C LEU A 17 -6.26 0.10 -13.96
N TYR A 18 -4.99 -0.31 -14.01
CA TYR A 18 -4.06 0.24 -14.99
C TYR A 18 -4.51 -0.05 -16.43
N PHE A 19 -4.92 -1.28 -16.75
CA PHE A 19 -5.44 -1.62 -18.08
C PHE A 19 -6.71 -0.85 -18.42
N ILE A 20 -7.65 -0.76 -17.46
CA ILE A 20 -8.90 -0.01 -17.62
C ILE A 20 -8.61 1.45 -17.94
N ARG A 21 -7.69 2.09 -17.20
CA ARG A 21 -7.30 3.49 -17.45
C ARG A 21 -6.57 3.68 -18.77
N ARG A 22 -5.61 2.80 -19.08
CA ARG A 22 -4.81 2.89 -20.31
C ARG A 22 -5.68 2.78 -21.57
N ASP A 23 -6.67 1.91 -21.53
CA ASP A 23 -7.54 1.63 -22.68
C ASP A 23 -8.84 2.45 -22.65
N GLU A 24 -8.95 3.40 -21.70
CA GLU A 24 -10.12 4.29 -21.52
C GLU A 24 -11.45 3.51 -21.40
N LEU A 25 -11.43 2.36 -20.73
CA LEU A 25 -12.59 1.47 -20.59
C LEU A 25 -13.49 1.94 -19.44
N ASP A 26 -14.78 1.64 -19.59
CA ASP A 26 -15.73 1.81 -18.48
C ASP A 26 -15.52 0.69 -17.45
N ILE A 27 -15.36 1.09 -16.17
CA ILE A 27 -15.22 0.17 -15.06
C ILE A 27 -16.46 -0.68 -14.81
N TYR A 28 -17.63 -0.23 -15.26
CA TYR A 28 -18.90 -0.96 -15.15
C TYR A 28 -19.17 -1.89 -16.34
N ASP A 29 -18.51 -1.67 -17.48
CA ASP A 29 -18.64 -2.52 -18.66
C ASP A 29 -17.27 -2.97 -19.19
N ILE A 30 -16.61 -3.80 -18.39
CA ILE A 30 -15.26 -4.30 -18.70
C ILE A 30 -15.33 -5.40 -19.75
N PRO A 31 -14.59 -5.30 -20.86
CA PRO A 31 -14.47 -6.37 -21.85
C PRO A 31 -13.59 -7.50 -21.30
N ILE A 32 -14.17 -8.40 -20.52
CA ILE A 32 -13.46 -9.47 -19.78
C ILE A 32 -12.55 -10.31 -20.68
N ALA A 33 -12.99 -10.62 -21.91
CA ALA A 33 -12.18 -11.42 -22.83
C ALA A 33 -10.82 -10.76 -23.16
N LYS A 34 -10.82 -9.43 -23.36
CA LYS A 34 -9.61 -8.63 -23.64
C LYS A 34 -8.73 -8.51 -22.41
N ILE A 35 -9.32 -8.08 -21.29
CA ILE A 35 -8.59 -7.85 -20.03
C ILE A 35 -7.98 -9.15 -19.51
N THR A 36 -8.71 -10.28 -19.56
CA THR A 36 -8.17 -11.59 -19.14
C THR A 36 -6.93 -11.96 -19.95
N LYS A 37 -6.98 -11.77 -21.27
CA LYS A 37 -5.85 -12.11 -22.14
C LYS A 37 -4.63 -11.27 -21.76
N GLU A 38 -4.78 -9.96 -21.66
CA GLU A 38 -3.68 -9.05 -21.33
C GLU A 38 -3.10 -9.32 -19.94
N PHE A 39 -3.97 -9.63 -18.97
CA PHE A 39 -3.56 -9.95 -17.61
C PHE A 39 -2.70 -11.22 -17.59
N VAL A 40 -3.18 -12.30 -18.22
CA VAL A 40 -2.44 -13.57 -18.29
C VAL A 40 -1.13 -13.40 -19.05
N ASP A 41 -1.14 -12.75 -20.22
CA ASP A 41 0.06 -12.48 -21.01
C ASP A 41 1.11 -11.69 -20.20
N THR A 42 0.66 -10.75 -19.36
CA THR A 42 1.55 -9.97 -18.49
C THR A 42 2.15 -10.82 -17.37
N VAL A 43 1.33 -11.63 -16.69
CA VAL A 43 1.79 -12.53 -15.62
C VAL A 43 2.79 -13.56 -16.17
N GLU A 44 2.51 -14.16 -17.34
CA GLU A 44 3.42 -15.09 -18.01
C GLU A 44 4.76 -14.42 -18.40
N GLN A 45 4.74 -13.17 -18.85
CA GLN A 45 5.97 -12.43 -19.14
C GLN A 45 6.82 -12.25 -17.88
N TRP A 46 6.19 -11.99 -16.73
CA TRP A 46 6.86 -11.85 -15.46
C TRP A 46 7.50 -13.16 -15.01
N GLU A 47 6.80 -14.28 -15.14
CA GLU A 47 7.38 -15.60 -14.84
C GLU A 47 8.59 -15.91 -15.71
N ARG A 48 8.54 -15.61 -17.02
CA ARG A 48 9.67 -15.77 -17.92
C ARG A 48 10.90 -14.92 -17.56
N MET A 49 10.67 -13.80 -16.88
CA MET A 49 11.73 -12.94 -16.36
C MET A 49 12.23 -13.37 -14.98
N HIS A 50 11.87 -14.57 -14.48
CA HIS A 50 12.16 -15.06 -13.14
C HIS A 50 11.62 -14.15 -12.01
N LEU A 51 10.63 -13.33 -12.31
CA LEU A 51 9.89 -12.56 -11.35
C LEU A 51 8.75 -13.45 -10.85
N HIS A 52 8.90 -14.03 -9.66
CA HIS A 52 7.84 -14.85 -9.07
C HIS A 52 6.59 -13.99 -8.89
N ALA A 53 5.56 -14.27 -9.69
CA ALA A 53 4.25 -13.67 -9.48
C ALA A 53 3.74 -14.09 -8.10
N ALA A 54 3.32 -13.13 -7.30
CA ALA A 54 2.68 -13.43 -6.02
C ALA A 54 1.44 -14.30 -6.26
N GLY A 55 1.13 -15.22 -5.34
CA GLY A 55 -0.03 -16.12 -5.47
C GLY A 55 -1.33 -15.42 -5.80
N ASP A 56 -1.49 -14.16 -5.34
CA ASP A 56 -2.66 -13.32 -5.60
C ASP A 56 -2.91 -13.05 -7.08
N PHE A 57 -1.85 -12.93 -7.89
CA PHE A 57 -1.99 -12.76 -9.35
C PHE A 57 -2.52 -14.03 -10.02
N ILE A 58 -2.11 -15.20 -9.55
CA ILE A 58 -2.59 -16.48 -10.06
C ILE A 58 -4.07 -16.68 -9.69
N VAL A 59 -4.46 -16.32 -8.47
CA VAL A 59 -5.85 -16.35 -8.02
C VAL A 59 -6.70 -15.42 -8.88
N MET A 60 -6.24 -14.20 -9.14
CA MET A 60 -6.97 -13.25 -9.99
C MET A 60 -7.06 -13.76 -11.43
N ALA A 61 -6.00 -14.30 -12.01
CA ALA A 61 -6.03 -14.92 -13.35
C ALA A 61 -7.10 -16.01 -13.43
N SER A 62 -7.16 -16.89 -12.44
CA SER A 62 -8.17 -17.96 -12.35
C SER A 62 -9.58 -17.39 -12.24
N THR A 63 -9.77 -16.33 -11.47
CA THR A 63 -11.06 -15.63 -11.32
C THR A 63 -11.51 -15.02 -12.65
N LEU A 64 -10.60 -14.32 -13.35
CA LEU A 64 -10.88 -13.75 -14.67
C LEU A 64 -11.23 -14.82 -15.71
N MET A 65 -10.51 -15.94 -15.72
CA MET A 65 -10.83 -17.07 -16.61
C MET A 65 -12.20 -17.65 -16.30
N ARG A 66 -12.57 -17.79 -15.02
CA ARG A 66 -13.90 -18.26 -14.60
C ARG A 66 -15.00 -17.32 -15.05
N ILE A 67 -14.85 -16.00 -14.85
CA ILE A 67 -15.82 -15.00 -15.30
C ILE A 67 -15.96 -15.03 -16.82
N LYS A 68 -14.83 -15.09 -17.54
CA LYS A 68 -14.84 -15.21 -19.01
C LYS A 68 -15.58 -16.45 -19.48
N ALA A 69 -15.35 -17.61 -18.85
CA ALA A 69 -16.05 -18.85 -19.19
C ALA A 69 -17.56 -18.73 -18.96
N LYS A 70 -18.00 -18.16 -17.82
CA LYS A 70 -19.43 -17.94 -17.53
C LYS A 70 -20.10 -17.02 -18.56
N LEU A 71 -19.44 -15.95 -18.98
CA LEU A 71 -19.96 -15.03 -20.01
C LEU A 71 -20.07 -15.65 -21.40
N LEU A 72 -19.24 -16.64 -21.71
CA LEU A 72 -19.27 -17.33 -23.02
C LEU A 72 -20.24 -18.50 -23.06
N LEU A 73 -20.77 -18.94 -21.94
CA LEU A 73 -21.77 -20.02 -21.91
C LEU A 73 -23.14 -19.53 -22.38
N PRO A 74 -23.84 -20.32 -23.17
CA PRO A 74 -25.13 -19.93 -23.74
C PRO A 74 -26.30 -19.90 -22.72
N ARG A 75 -26.04 -20.32 -21.49
CA ARG A 75 -27.03 -20.30 -20.39
C ARG A 75 -26.49 -19.38 -19.28
N PRO A 76 -27.08 -18.20 -19.13
CA PRO A 76 -26.77 -17.34 -18.01
C PRO A 76 -27.23 -17.98 -16.70
N GLU A 77 -26.51 -17.71 -15.62
CA GLU A 77 -26.94 -18.02 -14.26
C GLU A 77 -28.13 -17.09 -13.91
N ILE A 78 -29.15 -17.64 -13.29
CA ILE A 78 -30.37 -16.94 -12.87
C ILE A 78 -30.43 -17.07 -11.35
N ASP A 79 -30.79 -15.99 -10.66
CA ASP A 79 -31.01 -16.00 -9.21
C ASP A 79 -32.38 -16.58 -8.85
N ASP A 80 -32.69 -16.63 -7.56
CA ASP A 80 -33.95 -17.16 -7.04
C ASP A 80 -35.17 -16.31 -7.45
N ASP A 81 -34.93 -15.03 -7.82
CA ASP A 81 -35.96 -14.09 -8.29
C ASP A 81 -36.12 -14.12 -9.82
N GLY A 82 -35.33 -14.92 -10.52
CA GLY A 82 -35.39 -15.06 -11.99
C GLY A 82 -34.60 -14.01 -12.76
N GLU A 83 -33.76 -13.22 -12.08
CA GLU A 83 -32.90 -12.23 -12.71
C GLU A 83 -31.54 -12.84 -13.16
N ILE A 84 -31.00 -12.31 -14.26
CA ILE A 84 -29.70 -12.76 -14.79
C ILE A 84 -28.59 -12.21 -13.92
N ILE A 85 -27.81 -13.10 -13.33
CA ILE A 85 -26.62 -12.74 -12.55
C ILE A 85 -25.48 -12.41 -13.51
N ASP A 86 -25.00 -11.15 -13.50
CA ASP A 86 -23.77 -10.80 -14.21
C ASP A 86 -22.55 -11.31 -13.41
N PRO A 87 -21.76 -12.26 -13.95
CA PRO A 87 -20.62 -12.83 -13.23
C PRO A 87 -19.48 -11.83 -12.98
N ARG A 88 -19.57 -10.61 -13.54
CA ARG A 88 -18.59 -9.52 -13.34
C ARG A 88 -18.87 -8.70 -12.09
N THR A 89 -20.07 -8.78 -11.52
CA THR A 89 -20.55 -7.87 -10.46
C THR A 89 -19.58 -7.78 -9.29
N GLU A 90 -19.11 -8.91 -8.78
CA GLU A 90 -18.17 -8.96 -7.66
C GLU A 90 -16.83 -8.30 -8.02
N LEU A 91 -16.28 -8.57 -9.20
CA LEU A 91 -15.04 -7.96 -9.66
C LEU A 91 -15.17 -6.45 -9.83
N VAL A 92 -16.27 -5.99 -10.43
CA VAL A 92 -16.56 -4.56 -10.60
C VAL A 92 -16.64 -3.86 -9.25
N GLN A 93 -17.33 -4.46 -8.28
CA GLN A 93 -17.41 -3.91 -6.92
C GLN A 93 -16.02 -3.77 -6.28
N GLN A 94 -15.18 -4.80 -6.35
CA GLN A 94 -13.82 -4.78 -5.84
C GLN A 94 -12.97 -3.68 -6.52
N LEU A 95 -13.09 -3.52 -7.84
CA LEU A 95 -12.38 -2.50 -8.60
C LEU A 95 -12.82 -1.07 -8.21
N VAL A 96 -14.12 -0.84 -8.06
CA VAL A 96 -14.67 0.47 -7.66
C VAL A 96 -14.22 0.82 -6.25
N GLU A 97 -14.30 -0.14 -5.33
CA GLU A 97 -13.87 0.06 -3.94
C GLU A 97 -12.37 0.36 -3.85
N TYR A 98 -11.55 -0.45 -4.50
CA TYR A 98 -10.11 -0.22 -4.55
C TYR A 98 -9.75 1.14 -5.16
N LYS A 99 -10.39 1.53 -6.27
CA LYS A 99 -10.21 2.85 -6.88
C LYS A 99 -10.52 3.98 -5.92
N ARG A 100 -11.60 3.83 -5.13
CA ARG A 100 -12.00 4.81 -4.11
C ARG A 100 -10.93 4.93 -3.01
N PHE A 101 -10.43 3.81 -2.47
CA PHE A 101 -9.38 3.82 -1.47
C PHE A 101 -8.06 4.36 -2.01
N LYS A 102 -7.69 4.00 -3.23
CA LYS A 102 -6.47 4.50 -3.88
C LYS A 102 -6.51 6.02 -4.07
N ASN A 103 -7.65 6.57 -4.52
CA ASN A 103 -7.81 8.00 -4.66
C ASN A 103 -7.75 8.73 -3.29
N ALA A 104 -8.34 8.16 -2.25
CA ALA A 104 -8.26 8.69 -0.90
C ALA A 104 -6.82 8.67 -0.35
N ALA A 105 -6.09 7.57 -0.58
CA ALA A 105 -4.68 7.46 -0.19
C ALA A 105 -3.80 8.48 -0.91
N GLU A 106 -4.04 8.73 -2.19
CA GLU A 106 -3.33 9.74 -2.97
C GLU A 106 -3.60 11.16 -2.43
N LEU A 107 -4.86 11.46 -2.12
CA LEU A 107 -5.22 12.73 -1.47
C LEU A 107 -4.51 12.91 -0.13
N LEU A 108 -4.51 11.89 0.73
CA LEU A 108 -3.83 11.93 2.02
C LEU A 108 -2.32 12.10 1.87
N ARG A 109 -1.71 11.45 0.89
CA ARG A 109 -0.27 11.61 0.57
C ARG A 109 0.06 13.04 0.20
N ASN A 110 -0.77 13.68 -0.62
CA ASN A 110 -0.59 15.07 -1.02
C ASN A 110 -0.72 16.02 0.19
N LEU A 111 -1.74 15.81 1.03
CA LEU A 111 -1.93 16.59 2.27
C LEU A 111 -0.77 16.38 3.26
N SER A 112 -0.24 15.16 3.37
CA SER A 112 0.95 14.88 4.18
C SER A 112 2.15 15.66 3.64
N GLY A 113 2.40 15.62 2.32
CA GLY A 113 3.50 16.38 1.71
C GLY A 113 3.38 17.88 1.92
N GLU A 114 2.16 18.45 1.87
CA GLU A 114 1.94 19.86 2.21
C GLU A 114 2.20 20.14 3.70
N ARG A 115 1.84 19.20 4.56
CA ARG A 115 2.08 19.32 6.00
C ARG A 115 3.58 19.29 6.34
N ASP A 116 4.34 18.42 5.68
CA ASP A 116 5.78 18.26 5.90
C ASP A 116 6.56 19.52 5.53
N GLN A 117 6.01 20.41 4.69
CA GLN A 117 6.56 21.72 4.37
C GLN A 117 6.27 22.78 5.43
N LYS A 118 5.42 22.48 6.42
CA LYS A 118 5.03 23.42 7.48
C LYS A 118 5.76 23.08 8.77
N PHE A 119 6.65 23.94 9.16
CA PHE A 119 7.34 23.84 10.45
C PHE A 119 6.50 24.51 11.53
N SER A 120 6.11 23.74 12.56
CA SER A 120 5.47 24.32 13.73
C SER A 120 6.49 25.17 14.48
N ARG A 121 6.12 26.38 14.84
CA ARG A 121 6.91 27.16 15.79
C ARG A 121 6.84 26.42 17.13
N GLN A 122 7.94 25.84 17.58
CA GLN A 122 8.07 25.36 18.95
C GLN A 122 8.07 26.60 19.84
N LEU A 123 6.87 27.02 20.23
CA LEU A 123 6.74 27.82 21.44
C LEU A 123 6.95 26.79 22.55
N GLU A 124 8.14 26.73 23.12
CA GLU A 124 8.22 26.24 24.47
C GLU A 124 7.21 27.08 25.26
N PRO A 125 6.17 26.46 25.83
CA PRO A 125 5.37 27.19 26.80
C PRO A 125 6.37 27.58 27.88
N ILE A 126 6.72 28.87 27.97
CA ILE A 126 7.29 29.42 29.19
C ILE A 126 6.13 29.36 30.18
N MET A 127 5.83 28.15 30.62
CA MET A 127 5.18 27.99 31.90
C MET A 127 6.24 28.43 32.90
N GLN A 128 6.24 29.71 33.25
CA GLN A 128 6.67 30.11 34.55
C GLN A 128 5.66 29.41 35.49
N ILE A 129 5.93 28.15 35.78
CA ILE A 129 5.31 27.49 36.93
C ILE A 129 5.93 28.21 38.10
N ASP A 130 5.18 29.14 38.68
CA ASP A 130 5.49 29.66 39.99
C ASP A 130 5.64 28.45 40.91
N GLU A 131 6.83 28.26 41.48
CA GLU A 131 7.08 27.09 42.34
C GLU A 131 6.12 27.04 43.54
N SER A 132 5.38 28.13 43.78
CA SER A 132 4.33 28.21 44.78
C SER A 132 3.02 27.50 44.43
N ASP A 133 2.78 27.17 43.16
CA ASP A 133 1.55 26.53 42.66
C ASP A 133 1.68 25.01 42.42
N ILE A 134 2.81 24.42 42.76
CA ILE A 134 2.96 22.97 42.85
C ILE A 134 2.29 22.51 44.12
N GLU A 135 0.98 22.63 44.17
CA GLU A 135 0.20 21.90 45.17
C GLU A 135 0.50 20.40 44.97
N GLU A 136 0.83 19.76 46.10
CA GLU A 136 1.19 18.34 46.22
C GLU A 136 0.14 17.33 45.65
N ASN A 137 -0.88 17.83 44.93
CA ASN A 137 -2.05 17.06 44.56
C ASN A 137 -2.03 16.43 43.14
N ILE A 138 -0.99 16.68 42.32
CA ILE A 138 -1.02 16.20 40.90
C ILE A 138 -0.49 14.76 40.76
N ILE A 139 0.13 14.19 41.78
CA ILE A 139 0.77 12.85 41.67
C ILE A 139 -0.02 11.75 42.38
N LEU A 140 -1.14 12.07 43.06
CA LEU A 140 -1.80 11.13 43.97
C LEU A 140 -2.63 10.01 43.31
N ASP A 141 -2.92 10.06 42.01
CA ASP A 141 -3.75 9.05 41.34
C ASP A 141 -3.05 8.28 40.19
N VAL A 142 -1.74 8.36 40.08
CA VAL A 142 -1.03 7.57 39.06
C VAL A 142 -0.83 6.15 39.60
N THR A 143 -1.56 5.20 39.03
CA THR A 143 -1.42 3.79 39.38
C THR A 143 -0.20 3.14 38.74
N LEU A 144 0.30 2.06 39.35
CA LEU A 144 1.39 1.26 38.74
C LEU A 144 1.01 0.75 37.33
N PHE A 145 -0.28 0.55 37.08
CA PHE A 145 -0.80 0.14 35.78
C PHE A 145 -0.70 1.26 34.74
N ASP A 146 -0.95 2.51 35.14
CA ASP A 146 -0.81 3.66 34.24
C ASP A 146 0.66 3.88 33.86
N LEU A 147 1.59 3.75 34.82
CA LEU A 147 3.02 3.79 34.56
C LEU A 147 3.47 2.69 33.60
N ALA A 148 3.00 1.47 33.77
CA ALA A 148 3.30 0.35 32.89
C ALA A 148 2.77 0.59 31.47
N THR A 149 1.58 1.17 31.35
CA THR A 149 0.95 1.50 30.07
C THR A 149 1.72 2.62 29.34
N PHE A 150 2.11 3.68 30.07
CA PHE A 150 2.94 4.75 29.51
C PHE A 150 4.34 4.25 29.09
N PHE A 151 4.96 3.39 29.91
CA PHE A 151 6.25 2.80 29.59
C PHE A 151 6.18 1.93 28.34
N LYS A 152 5.14 1.08 28.22
CA LYS A 152 4.92 0.27 27.04
C LYS A 152 4.70 1.14 25.80
N SER A 153 3.87 2.16 25.88
CA SER A 153 3.65 3.11 24.79
C SER A 153 4.93 3.86 24.39
N ALA A 154 5.76 4.24 25.34
CA ALA A 154 7.04 4.87 25.08
C ALA A 154 8.03 3.91 24.40
N MET A 155 8.05 2.64 24.80
CA MET A 155 8.87 1.62 24.13
C MET A 155 8.39 1.32 22.71
N ASP A 156 7.08 1.23 22.50
CA ASP A 156 6.50 0.98 21.17
C ASP A 156 6.74 2.17 20.21
N ASN A 157 6.84 3.38 20.75
CA ASN A 157 7.15 4.61 19.99
C ASN A 157 8.65 4.93 19.89
N MET A 158 9.53 4.17 20.55
CA MET A 158 10.96 4.32 20.35
C MET A 158 11.31 3.93 18.92
N SER A 159 11.63 4.93 18.10
CA SER A 159 12.23 4.68 16.81
C SER A 159 13.49 3.83 17.03
N VAL A 160 13.54 2.65 16.42
CA VAL A 160 14.76 1.85 16.39
C VAL A 160 15.78 2.65 15.61
N VAL A 161 16.61 3.42 16.32
CA VAL A 161 17.79 4.02 15.74
C VAL A 161 18.72 2.86 15.41
N SER A 162 18.66 2.39 14.17
CA SER A 162 19.66 1.47 13.66
C SER A 162 21.00 2.20 13.73
N GLN A 163 21.82 1.81 14.71
CA GLN A 163 23.21 2.25 14.75
C GLN A 163 23.90 1.63 13.53
N PHE A 164 23.97 2.37 12.45
CA PHE A 164 24.91 2.06 11.38
C PHE A 164 26.31 2.38 11.92
N GLU A 165 27.00 1.37 12.43
CA GLU A 165 28.44 1.44 12.59
C GLU A 165 29.05 1.55 11.18
N LEU A 166 29.35 2.77 10.77
CA LEU A 166 30.23 3.01 9.64
C LEU A 166 31.63 2.58 10.07
N SER A 167 31.99 1.30 9.86
CA SER A 167 33.36 0.86 9.92
C SER A 167 34.10 1.56 8.78
N ARG A 168 34.83 2.63 9.11
CA ARG A 168 35.82 3.21 8.20
C ARG A 168 36.90 2.14 8.02
N GLU A 169 36.97 1.55 6.85
CA GLU A 169 38.13 0.76 6.47
C GLU A 169 39.36 1.67 6.57
N PRO A 170 40.40 1.30 7.36
CA PRO A 170 41.60 2.08 7.43
C PRO A 170 42.32 2.01 6.08
N VAL A 171 42.23 3.10 5.33
CA VAL A 171 42.94 3.23 4.03
C VAL A 171 44.44 3.23 4.38
N LYS A 172 45.15 2.15 4.06
CA LYS A 172 46.56 2.04 4.23
C LYS A 172 47.26 2.97 3.22
N LEU A 173 48.13 3.83 3.70
CA LEU A 173 48.91 4.78 2.91
C LEU A 173 49.68 4.15 1.72
N GLU A 174 49.96 2.86 1.79
CA GLU A 174 50.62 2.09 0.73
C GLU A 174 49.75 1.91 -0.51
N GLN A 175 48.43 1.84 -0.35
CA GLN A 175 47.46 1.69 -1.47
C GLN A 175 47.22 2.99 -2.24
N GLN A 176 47.51 4.15 -1.64
CA GLN A 176 47.42 5.44 -2.34
C GLN A 176 48.65 5.80 -3.15
N LYS A 177 49.79 5.13 -2.93
CA LYS A 177 51.00 5.39 -3.69
C LYS A 177 51.01 4.74 -5.08
N GLU A 178 50.14 3.79 -5.35
CA GLU A 178 50.01 3.15 -6.68
C GLU A 178 49.08 3.94 -7.65
N PHE A 179 48.43 5.02 -7.16
CA PHE A 179 47.56 5.85 -7.98
C PHE A 179 48.11 7.23 -8.35
N ILE A 180 49.39 7.46 -8.10
CA ILE A 180 50.16 8.63 -8.59
C ILE A 180 51.30 8.10 -9.47
#